data_47cefc84668f0f45b25fee98f556dfa5
#
_entry.id   47cefc84668f0f45b25fee98f556dfa5
#
_cell.length_a   1.000
_cell.length_b   1.000
_cell.length_c   1.000
_cell.angle_alpha   90.00
_cell.angle_beta   90.00
_cell.angle_gamma   90.00
#
_symmetry.space_group_name_H-M   'P 1'
#
loop_
_entity.id
_entity.type
_entity.pdbx_description
1 polymer ?
#
loop_
_entity_poly.entity_id
_entity_poly.type
_entity_poly.pdbx_seq_one_letter_code
_entity_poly.pdbx_strand_id
1 'polypeptide(L)'
;MNNLQLQQKDREKEIAQLESFIKSDIDARELKRAIAVRMALSGNIYHEISKILGVSKFFIGYWKKQFKTKGIAGIKLGHKGS
;
A
#
# COMPACT_ATOMS: atom_id res chain seq x y z
N MET A 1 13.85 -19.86 -15.08
CA MET A 1 12.78 -19.01 -14.56
C MET A 1 13.21 -17.58 -14.45
N ASN A 2 12.35 -16.69 -14.86
CA ASN A 2 12.69 -15.28 -14.92
C ASN A 2 12.30 -14.58 -13.61
N ASN A 3 13.24 -13.96 -12.94
CA ASN A 3 12.96 -13.24 -11.69
C ASN A 3 11.96 -12.10 -11.89
N LEU A 4 11.98 -11.47 -13.05
CA LEU A 4 11.03 -10.40 -13.33
C LEU A 4 9.59 -10.90 -13.34
N GLN A 5 9.37 -12.11 -13.86
CA GLN A 5 8.04 -12.68 -13.86
C GLN A 5 7.55 -12.98 -12.45
N LEU A 6 8.43 -13.47 -11.60
CA LEU A 6 8.08 -13.72 -10.21
C LEU A 6 7.75 -12.42 -9.48
N GLN A 7 8.55 -11.38 -9.73
CA GLN A 7 8.30 -10.09 -9.10
C GLN A 7 6.99 -9.49 -9.57
N GLN A 8 6.65 -9.65 -10.83
CA GLN A 8 5.39 -9.15 -11.36
C GLN A 8 4.20 -9.89 -10.75
N LYS A 9 4.29 -11.21 -10.61
CA LYS A 9 3.21 -11.98 -9.99
C LYS A 9 3.01 -11.59 -8.54
N ASP A 10 4.11 -11.40 -7.80
CA ASP A 10 4.02 -10.99 -6.41
C ASP A 10 3.39 -9.62 -6.31
N ARG A 11 3.76 -8.70 -7.21
CA ARG A 11 3.20 -7.36 -7.21
C ARG A 11 1.71 -7.40 -7.52
N GLU A 12 1.31 -8.23 -8.48
CA GLU A 12 -0.10 -8.36 -8.82
C GLU A 12 -0.92 -8.89 -7.65
N LYS A 13 -0.37 -9.87 -6.92
CA LYS A 13 -1.04 -10.36 -5.72
C LYS A 13 -1.15 -9.29 -4.66
N GLU A 14 -0.09 -8.53 -4.46
CA GLU A 14 -0.09 -7.47 -3.47
C GLU A 14 -1.11 -6.40 -3.82
N ILE A 15 -1.18 -6.01 -5.09
CA ILE A 15 -2.15 -5.02 -5.54
C ILE A 15 -3.56 -5.56 -5.34
N ALA A 16 -3.80 -6.83 -5.65
CA ALA A 16 -5.11 -7.44 -5.47
C ALA A 16 -5.52 -7.45 -3.99
N GLN A 17 -4.58 -7.74 -3.10
CA GLN A 17 -4.84 -7.71 -1.66
C GLN A 17 -5.24 -6.30 -1.22
N LEU A 18 -4.53 -5.30 -1.72
CA LEU A 18 -4.83 -3.91 -1.38
C LEU A 18 -6.18 -3.49 -1.93
N GLU A 19 -6.49 -3.90 -3.16
CA GLU A 19 -7.79 -3.57 -3.75
C GLU A 19 -8.94 -4.17 -2.95
N SER A 20 -8.79 -5.41 -2.52
CA SER A 20 -9.79 -6.06 -1.70
C SER A 20 -9.96 -5.34 -0.37
N PHE A 21 -8.85 -4.95 0.24
CA PHE A 21 -8.88 -4.21 1.50
C PHE A 21 -9.55 -2.85 1.34
N ILE A 22 -9.23 -2.14 0.26
CA ILE A 22 -9.82 -0.83 -0.03
C ILE A 22 -11.33 -0.92 -0.18
N LYS A 23 -11.83 -2.01 -0.75
CA LYS A 23 -13.26 -2.18 -0.93
C LYS A 23 -14.00 -2.57 0.33
N SER A 24 -13.29 -2.95 1.38
CA SER A 24 -13.93 -3.30 2.63
C SER A 24 -14.24 -2.03 3.42
N ASP A 25 -14.98 -2.17 4.52
CA ASP A 25 -15.38 -1.04 5.33
C ASP A 25 -14.24 -0.71 6.29
N ILE A 26 -13.36 0.20 5.88
CA ILE A 26 -12.17 0.52 6.64
C ILE A 26 -12.14 1.99 7.03
N ASP A 27 -11.33 2.30 8.02
CA ASP A 27 -11.11 3.66 8.50
C ASP A 27 -10.46 4.51 7.39
N ALA A 28 -10.79 5.79 7.35
CA ALA A 28 -10.26 6.69 6.32
C ALA A 28 -8.74 6.74 6.32
N ARG A 29 -8.12 6.60 7.49
CA ARG A 29 -6.65 6.59 7.58
C ARG A 29 -6.07 5.34 6.95
N GLU A 30 -6.72 4.20 7.17
CA GLU A 30 -6.30 2.95 6.55
C GLU A 30 -6.49 3.02 5.03
N LEU A 31 -7.57 3.63 4.60
CA LEU A 31 -7.86 3.79 3.18
C LEU A 31 -6.76 4.61 2.50
N LYS A 32 -6.36 5.72 3.11
CA LYS A 32 -5.32 6.57 2.54
C LYS A 32 -3.98 5.83 2.44
N ARG A 33 -3.62 5.06 3.47
CA ARG A 33 -2.41 4.24 3.45
C ARG A 33 -2.46 3.21 2.33
N ALA A 34 -3.59 2.52 2.22
CA ALA A 34 -3.75 1.46 1.22
C ALA A 34 -3.69 2.02 -0.19
N ILE A 35 -4.33 3.16 -0.44
CA ILE A 35 -4.31 3.76 -1.76
C ILE A 35 -2.90 4.21 -2.12
N ALA A 36 -2.18 4.83 -1.18
CA ALA A 36 -0.82 5.27 -1.43
C ALA A 36 0.08 4.09 -1.80
N VAL A 37 -0.01 3.00 -1.05
CA VAL A 37 0.81 1.82 -1.33
C VAL A 37 0.43 1.19 -2.66
N ARG A 38 -0.87 1.08 -2.93
CA ARG A 38 -1.33 0.52 -4.19
C ARG A 38 -0.80 1.32 -5.39
N MET A 39 -0.87 2.65 -5.30
CA MET A 39 -0.36 3.51 -6.36
C MET A 39 1.14 3.33 -6.55
N ALA A 40 1.89 3.22 -5.45
CA ALA A 40 3.33 3.02 -5.52
C ALA A 40 3.67 1.69 -6.16
N LEU A 41 2.96 0.63 -5.80
CA LEU A 41 3.20 -0.69 -6.37
C LEU A 41 2.77 -0.75 -7.84
N SER A 42 1.85 0.11 -8.23
CA SER A 42 1.40 0.17 -9.63
C SER A 42 2.35 0.98 -10.51
N GLY A 43 3.41 1.55 -9.92
CA GLY A 43 4.43 2.25 -10.70
C GLY A 43 4.31 3.76 -10.72
N ASN A 44 3.36 4.33 -9.99
CA ASN A 44 3.27 5.79 -9.93
C ASN A 44 4.42 6.34 -9.12
N ILE A 45 4.97 7.46 -9.56
CA ILE A 45 6.07 8.06 -8.82
C ILE A 45 5.55 8.76 -7.58
N TYR A 46 6.38 8.82 -6.56
CA TYR A 46 5.97 9.35 -5.26
C TYR A 46 5.52 10.81 -5.33
N HIS A 47 6.15 11.60 -6.20
CA HIS A 47 5.77 12.99 -6.36
C HIS A 47 4.29 13.12 -6.77
N GLU A 48 3.86 12.29 -7.71
CA GLU A 48 2.47 12.31 -8.16
C GLU A 48 1.51 11.81 -7.10
N ILE A 49 1.90 10.74 -6.41
CA ILE A 49 1.06 10.21 -5.34
C ILE A 49 0.89 11.25 -4.25
N SER A 50 1.98 11.91 -3.90
CA SER A 50 1.96 12.97 -2.89
C SER A 50 0.99 14.07 -3.28
N LYS A 51 1.01 14.49 -4.54
CA LYS A 51 0.12 15.55 -5.00
C LYS A 51 -1.34 15.10 -5.00
N ILE A 52 -1.60 13.91 -5.46
CA ILE A 52 -2.97 13.42 -5.58
C ILE A 52 -3.61 13.19 -4.22
N LEU A 53 -2.87 12.57 -3.31
CA LEU A 53 -3.43 12.19 -2.01
C LEU A 53 -3.18 13.22 -0.90
N GLY A 54 -2.32 14.20 -1.15
CA GLY A 54 -1.99 15.17 -0.13
C GLY A 54 -1.17 14.59 1.01
N VAL A 55 -0.28 13.65 0.70
CA VAL A 55 0.57 13.02 1.69
C VAL A 55 2.03 13.27 1.36
N SER A 56 2.91 13.13 2.34
CA SER A 56 4.34 13.31 2.10
C SER A 56 4.92 12.08 1.40
N LYS A 57 6.06 12.27 0.75
CA LYS A 57 6.77 11.13 0.16
C LYS A 57 7.22 10.17 1.24
N PHE A 58 7.56 10.69 2.43
CA PHE A 58 7.90 9.85 3.56
C PHE A 58 6.73 8.92 3.94
N PHE A 59 5.52 9.48 3.95
CA PHE A 59 4.30 8.70 4.25
C PHE A 59 4.20 7.50 3.29
N ILE A 60 4.40 7.75 2.00
CA ILE A 60 4.28 6.71 0.98
C ILE A 60 5.32 5.62 1.20
N GLY A 61 6.57 6.01 1.38
CA GLY A 61 7.64 5.05 1.58
C GLY A 61 7.49 4.25 2.87
N TYR A 62 7.06 4.93 3.94
CA TYR A 62 6.86 4.29 5.23
C TYR A 62 5.79 3.20 5.15
N TRP A 63 4.62 3.53 4.59
CA TRP A 63 3.53 2.55 4.55
C TRP A 63 3.78 1.45 3.52
N LYS A 64 4.48 1.76 2.43
CA LYS A 64 4.90 0.72 1.51
C LYS A 64 5.80 -0.28 2.21
N LYS A 65 6.74 0.20 3.02
CA LYS A 65 7.63 -0.68 3.76
C LYS A 65 6.87 -1.53 4.76
N GLN A 66 5.93 -0.92 5.49
CA GLN A 66 5.11 -1.66 6.44
C GLN A 66 4.31 -2.76 5.75
N PHE A 67 3.75 -2.43 4.59
CA PHE A 67 3.00 -3.42 3.83
C PHE A 67 3.90 -4.55 3.31
N LYS A 68 5.06 -4.21 2.77
CA LYS A 68 5.99 -5.23 2.25
C LYS A 68 6.47 -6.15 3.37
N THR A 69 6.57 -5.64 4.57
CA THR A 69 7.07 -6.42 5.71
C THR A 69 5.97 -7.23 6.38
N LYS A 70 4.78 -6.65 6.53
CA LYS A 70 3.72 -7.25 7.34
C LYS A 70 2.42 -7.52 6.60
N GLY A 71 2.37 -7.19 5.31
CA GLY A 71 1.13 -7.35 4.54
C GLY A 71 0.08 -6.34 4.97
N ILE A 72 -1.18 -6.69 4.80
CA ILE A 72 -2.30 -5.82 5.15
C ILE A 72 -2.22 -5.40 6.62
N ALA A 73 -1.79 -6.30 7.49
CA ALA A 73 -1.67 -5.98 8.92
C ALA A 73 -0.76 -4.78 9.15
N GLY A 74 0.21 -4.54 8.27
CA GLY A 74 1.15 -3.45 8.40
C GLY A 74 0.55 -2.07 8.15
N ILE A 75 -0.60 -2.01 7.48
CA ILE A 75 -1.24 -0.73 7.18
C ILE A 75 -2.51 -0.51 7.97
N LYS A 76 -2.96 -1.50 8.72
CA LYS A 76 -4.11 -1.33 9.59
C LYS A 76 -3.77 -0.45 10.78
N LEU A 77 -4.79 0.15 11.36
CA LEU A 77 -4.60 0.90 12.59
C LEU A 77 -4.22 -0.08 13.70
N GLY A 78 -3.36 0.39 14.59
CA GLY A 78 -2.94 -0.45 15.71
C GLY A 78 -4.11 -0.74 16.62
N HIS A 79 -3.95 -1.86 17.34
CA HIS A 79 -4.96 -2.18 18.17
C HIS A 79 -4.78 -1.52 19.38
N LYS A 80 -4.41 -0.88 19.75
CA LYS A 80 -4.27 -0.25 20.73
C LYS A 80 -4.93 -0.45 21.72
N GLY A 81 -5.37 -0.84 21.82
CA GLY A 81 -5.96 -1.15 22.75
C GLY A 81 -5.83 -1.39 23.52
N SER A 82 -5.59 -1.31 23.26
CA SER A 82 -5.37 -1.66 23.78
C SER A 82 -5.28 -1.54 24.37
#